data_1fc4c941cfdfa8bd3f483ee0a501b4cf
#
_entry.id   1fc4c941cfdfa8bd3f483ee0a501b4cf
#
_cell.length_a   1.000
_cell.length_b   1.000
_cell.length_c   1.000
_cell.angle_alpha   90.00
_cell.angle_beta   90.00
_cell.angle_gamma   90.00
#
_symmetry.space_group_name_H-M   'P 1'
#
loop_
_entity.id
_entity.type
_entity.pdbx_description
1 polymer ?
#
loop_
_entity_poly.entity_id
_entity_poly.type
_entity_poly.pdbx_seq_one_letter_code
_entity_poly.pdbx_strand_id
1 'polypeptide(L)'
;MTQMPTVELDARTGYDFLVSGCSDCGELEDLLPEDRGWLKDCREAVASEIGQTESSRACIGFVSEIGRLMVVRPEIETARQVASAVDELSDAELLECLFGELIESQETTVSARQALNGDTEAYAALAAQLRQWKGYVVVPETLAELAPGARRVLAAWLPRFEQVEARVGRMLARDIAGRRVDDAAANPLGFVEKATNGIRMVPDQRTRRIVLAPSYFGRPYNSLTKVGETTLICYPIADSALGAGGRTAPPVATVRLYRALGDESRLRILRLLAERDRYLTELAVELDLSKPTVSHHLAQLRSAGLVTMTEQGNLTYYTLRRDRASEAGPELSAFLAR
;
A
#
# COMPACT_ATOMS: atom_id res chain seq x y z
N MET A 1 14.32 -7.62 -26.91
CA MET A 1 12.89 -7.77 -26.56
C MET A 1 12.83 -7.76 -25.03
N THR A 2 12.09 -6.82 -24.45
CA THR A 2 11.89 -6.78 -22.99
C THR A 2 11.09 -7.99 -22.58
N GLN A 3 11.61 -8.79 -21.65
CA GLN A 3 10.93 -9.99 -21.15
C GLN A 3 9.72 -9.54 -20.31
N MET A 4 8.56 -10.13 -20.53
CA MET A 4 7.37 -9.88 -19.70
C MET A 4 7.58 -10.47 -18.30
N PRO A 5 7.21 -9.78 -17.24
CA PRO A 5 7.33 -10.31 -15.89
C PRO A 5 6.33 -11.44 -15.65
N THR A 6 6.71 -12.36 -14.76
CA THR A 6 5.75 -13.35 -14.22
C THR A 6 4.87 -12.68 -13.16
N VAL A 7 3.61 -13.09 -13.07
CA VAL A 7 2.67 -12.58 -12.05
C VAL A 7 2.23 -13.74 -11.16
N GLU A 8 2.38 -13.58 -9.87
CA GLU A 8 2.01 -14.54 -8.84
C GLU A 8 0.99 -13.92 -7.88
N LEU A 9 0.00 -14.71 -7.47
CA LEU A 9 -0.95 -14.35 -6.43
C LEU A 9 -0.51 -14.97 -5.11
N ASP A 10 -0.49 -14.17 -4.03
CA ASP A 10 0.04 -14.58 -2.74
C ASP A 10 -0.90 -14.15 -1.59
N ALA A 11 -1.69 -15.10 -1.07
CA ALA A 11 -2.68 -14.84 0.00
C ALA A 11 -2.13 -15.04 1.42
N ARG A 12 -0.82 -15.03 1.63
CA ARG A 12 -0.22 -15.15 2.96
C ARG A 12 -0.68 -14.01 3.86
N THR A 13 -1.19 -14.33 5.04
CA THR A 13 -1.79 -13.37 5.97
C THR A 13 -0.79 -12.39 6.57
N GLY A 14 0.49 -12.75 6.58
CA GLY A 14 1.57 -11.90 7.06
C GLY A 14 1.65 -10.54 6.36
N TYR A 15 1.31 -10.46 5.05
CA TYR A 15 1.23 -9.16 4.36
C TYR A 15 0.15 -8.26 4.96
N ASP A 16 -1.05 -8.82 5.17
CA ASP A 16 -2.16 -8.03 5.70
C ASP A 16 -1.99 -7.69 7.18
N PHE A 17 -1.27 -8.54 7.94
CA PHE A 17 -0.78 -8.21 9.29
C PHE A 17 0.05 -6.92 9.29
N LEU A 18 1.04 -6.81 8.41
CA LEU A 18 1.91 -5.65 8.29
C LEU A 18 1.14 -4.41 7.83
N VAL A 19 0.25 -4.58 6.83
CA VAL A 19 -0.60 -3.50 6.32
C VAL A 19 -1.55 -2.99 7.39
N SER A 20 -2.17 -3.87 8.19
CA SER A 20 -3.11 -3.50 9.26
C SER A 20 -2.45 -2.68 10.37
N GLY A 21 -1.18 -2.96 10.66
CA GLY A 21 -0.37 -2.23 11.65
C GLY A 21 0.09 -0.85 11.17
N CYS A 22 0.02 -0.56 9.87
CA CYS A 22 0.39 0.73 9.29
C CYS A 22 -0.79 1.72 9.40
N SER A 23 -0.56 2.93 9.90
CA SER A 23 -1.60 3.94 10.07
C SER A 23 -2.16 4.48 8.76
N ASP A 24 -1.32 4.48 7.72
CA ASP A 24 -1.59 5.19 6.46
C ASP A 24 -1.98 4.23 5.32
N CYS A 25 -2.11 2.94 5.61
CA CYS A 25 -2.26 1.92 4.59
C CYS A 25 -3.71 1.59 4.20
N GLY A 26 -4.71 2.17 4.83
CA GLY A 26 -6.14 1.91 4.50
C GLY A 26 -7.10 2.89 5.17
N GLU A 27 -8.37 2.82 4.74
CA GLU A 27 -9.47 3.65 5.24
C GLU A 27 -10.46 2.81 6.05
N LEU A 28 -10.81 3.26 7.27
CA LEU A 28 -11.76 2.54 8.13
C LEU A 28 -13.12 2.34 7.44
N GLU A 29 -13.56 3.32 6.67
CA GLU A 29 -14.86 3.29 5.96
C GLU A 29 -14.95 2.19 4.90
N ASP A 30 -13.83 1.71 4.40
CA ASP A 30 -13.76 0.64 3.41
C ASP A 30 -13.72 -0.77 4.02
N LEU A 31 -13.72 -0.85 5.36
CA LEU A 31 -13.82 -2.10 6.11
C LEU A 31 -15.26 -2.43 6.46
N LEU A 32 -15.51 -3.69 6.85
CA LEU A 32 -16.77 -4.10 7.39
C LEU A 32 -17.10 -3.33 8.69
N PRO A 33 -18.37 -3.02 8.97
CA PRO A 33 -18.77 -2.21 10.13
C PRO A 33 -18.20 -2.73 11.46
N GLU A 34 -18.17 -4.04 11.65
CA GLU A 34 -17.62 -4.70 12.85
C GLU A 34 -16.10 -4.49 13.02
N ASP A 35 -15.37 -4.30 11.92
CA ASP A 35 -13.91 -4.14 11.95
C ASP A 35 -13.46 -2.69 12.13
N ARG A 36 -14.33 -1.73 11.84
CA ARG A 36 -13.99 -0.30 11.96
C ARG A 36 -13.69 0.11 13.39
N GLY A 37 -14.57 -0.24 14.32
CA GLY A 37 -14.40 0.02 15.74
C GLY A 37 -13.20 -0.76 16.29
N TRP A 38 -13.15 -2.05 16.01
CA TRP A 38 -12.05 -2.92 16.45
C TRP A 38 -10.67 -2.39 16.01
N LEU A 39 -10.51 -2.04 14.72
CA LEU A 39 -9.23 -1.53 14.20
C LEU A 39 -8.83 -0.20 14.84
N LYS A 40 -9.80 0.72 15.00
CA LYS A 40 -9.58 1.99 15.68
C LYS A 40 -9.09 1.78 17.11
N ASP A 41 -9.82 1.00 17.89
CA ASP A 41 -9.49 0.71 19.29
C ASP A 41 -8.13 0.02 19.43
N CYS A 42 -7.82 -0.91 18.51
CA CYS A 42 -6.51 -1.58 18.48
C CYS A 42 -5.37 -0.59 18.17
N ARG A 43 -5.54 0.31 17.21
CA ARG A 43 -4.54 1.33 16.86
C ARG A 43 -4.30 2.30 18.02
N GLU A 44 -5.36 2.75 18.70
CA GLU A 44 -5.26 3.61 19.87
C GLU A 44 -4.52 2.91 21.03
N ALA A 45 -4.85 1.65 21.27
CA ALA A 45 -4.18 0.84 22.31
C ALA A 45 -2.69 0.63 22.01
N VAL A 46 -2.33 0.25 20.77
CA VAL A 46 -0.92 0.11 20.36
C VAL A 46 -0.18 1.44 20.47
N ALA A 47 -0.75 2.54 19.99
CA ALA A 47 -0.14 3.86 20.11
C ALA A 47 0.10 4.27 21.58
N SER A 48 -0.80 3.88 22.50
CA SER A 48 -0.63 4.09 23.93
C SER A 48 0.50 3.22 24.52
N GLU A 49 0.61 1.97 24.10
CA GLU A 49 1.64 1.02 24.57
C GLU A 49 3.05 1.40 24.13
N ILE A 50 3.21 1.84 22.86
CA ILE A 50 4.53 2.18 22.29
C ILE A 50 4.93 3.65 22.50
N GLY A 51 4.00 4.49 22.98
CA GLY A 51 4.16 5.93 23.14
C GLY A 51 3.85 6.74 21.87
N GLN A 52 3.55 8.03 22.05
CA GLN A 52 3.16 8.96 20.96
C GLN A 52 4.31 9.85 20.51
N THR A 53 5.54 9.35 20.53
CA THR A 53 6.71 10.10 20.05
C THR A 53 6.76 10.14 18.52
N GLU A 54 7.56 11.04 17.96
CA GLU A 54 7.80 11.11 16.53
C GLU A 54 8.44 9.81 16.01
N SER A 55 9.35 9.20 16.78
CA SER A 55 9.93 7.90 16.50
C SER A 55 8.89 6.78 16.44
N SER A 56 7.94 6.76 17.37
CA SER A 56 6.87 5.75 17.39
C SER A 56 5.97 5.86 16.15
N ARG A 57 5.63 7.08 15.73
CA ARG A 57 4.83 7.31 14.49
C ARG A 57 5.60 6.86 13.25
N ALA A 58 6.91 7.16 13.18
CA ALA A 58 7.75 6.69 12.09
C ALA A 58 7.78 5.15 12.04
N CYS A 59 7.95 4.46 13.19
CA CYS A 59 7.93 3.00 13.25
C CYS A 59 6.61 2.42 12.70
N ILE A 60 5.46 2.97 13.10
CA ILE A 60 4.14 2.55 12.59
C ILE A 60 4.06 2.75 11.07
N GLY A 61 4.57 3.87 10.53
CA GLY A 61 4.55 4.16 9.09
C GLY A 61 5.44 3.24 8.26
N PHE A 62 6.50 2.67 8.85
CA PHE A 62 7.45 1.79 8.13
C PHE A 62 7.15 0.30 8.25
N VAL A 63 6.26 -0.13 9.14
CA VAL A 63 5.98 -1.56 9.38
C VAL A 63 5.58 -2.31 8.10
N SER A 64 4.84 -1.68 7.19
CA SER A 64 4.45 -2.30 5.92
C SER A 64 5.63 -2.66 5.01
N GLU A 65 6.77 -1.97 5.14
CA GLU A 65 7.97 -2.24 4.33
C GLU A 65 8.61 -3.60 4.68
N ILE A 66 8.33 -4.13 5.88
CA ILE A 66 8.78 -5.48 6.30
C ILE A 66 8.21 -6.57 5.38
N GLY A 67 7.14 -6.30 4.63
CA GLY A 67 6.58 -7.22 3.63
C GLY A 67 7.60 -7.73 2.61
N ARG A 68 8.68 -6.98 2.36
CA ARG A 68 9.80 -7.43 1.51
C ARG A 68 10.51 -8.68 2.06
N LEU A 69 10.53 -8.87 3.38
CA LEU A 69 11.08 -10.08 4.00
C LEU A 69 10.34 -11.33 3.53
N MET A 70 9.02 -11.26 3.38
CA MET A 70 8.20 -12.37 2.90
C MET A 70 8.45 -12.67 1.42
N VAL A 71 8.90 -11.70 0.62
CA VAL A 71 9.27 -11.91 -0.79
C VAL A 71 10.52 -12.78 -0.90
N VAL A 72 11.49 -12.59 0.01
CA VAL A 72 12.77 -13.32 0.01
C VAL A 72 12.73 -14.57 0.87
N ARG A 73 11.77 -14.69 1.80
CA ARG A 73 11.55 -15.84 2.69
C ARG A 73 10.14 -16.41 2.47
N PRO A 74 9.96 -17.30 1.47
CA PRO A 74 8.63 -17.82 1.11
C PRO A 74 7.99 -18.70 2.20
N GLU A 75 8.77 -19.19 3.16
CA GLU A 75 8.31 -19.97 4.31
C GLU A 75 7.54 -19.15 5.35
N ILE A 76 7.64 -17.81 5.32
CA ILE A 76 6.90 -16.93 6.22
C ILE A 76 5.48 -16.74 5.67
N GLU A 77 4.48 -17.27 6.35
CA GLU A 77 3.08 -17.25 5.90
C GLU A 77 2.18 -16.39 6.80
N THR A 78 2.33 -16.52 8.12
CA THR A 78 1.42 -15.97 9.13
C THR A 78 2.00 -14.76 9.86
N ALA A 79 1.13 -14.01 10.55
CA ALA A 79 1.53 -12.90 11.40
C ALA A 79 2.60 -13.30 12.44
N ARG A 80 2.43 -14.45 13.08
CA ARG A 80 3.38 -14.97 14.09
C ARG A 80 4.75 -15.26 13.47
N GLN A 81 4.79 -15.85 12.28
CA GLN A 81 6.05 -16.14 11.60
C GLN A 81 6.76 -14.85 11.15
N VAL A 82 6.00 -13.81 10.74
CA VAL A 82 6.58 -12.48 10.46
C VAL A 82 7.24 -11.91 11.72
N ALA A 83 6.52 -11.89 12.85
CA ALA A 83 7.07 -11.36 14.10
C ALA A 83 8.33 -12.13 14.53
N SER A 84 8.29 -13.47 14.51
CA SER A 84 9.45 -14.32 14.87
C SER A 84 10.63 -14.07 13.94
N ALA A 85 10.41 -13.96 12.63
CA ALA A 85 11.48 -13.68 11.66
C ALA A 85 12.11 -12.29 11.85
N VAL A 86 11.32 -11.29 12.27
CA VAL A 86 11.82 -9.94 12.60
C VAL A 86 12.65 -9.96 13.89
N ASP A 87 12.27 -10.77 14.87
CA ASP A 87 13.03 -10.91 16.14
C ASP A 87 14.40 -11.58 15.92
N GLU A 88 14.53 -12.42 14.87
CA GLU A 88 15.81 -13.06 14.48
C GLU A 88 16.79 -12.13 13.78
N LEU A 89 16.31 -11.03 13.18
CA LEU A 89 17.15 -10.06 12.48
C LEU A 89 17.94 -9.21 13.48
N SER A 90 19.17 -8.86 13.13
CA SER A 90 19.89 -7.75 13.77
C SER A 90 19.20 -6.42 13.48
N ASP A 91 19.49 -5.38 14.27
CA ASP A 91 18.93 -4.04 14.04
C ASP A 91 19.32 -3.51 12.65
N ALA A 92 20.53 -3.77 12.20
CA ALA A 92 21.01 -3.36 10.87
C ALA A 92 20.20 -4.05 9.75
N GLU A 93 19.99 -5.36 9.83
CA GLU A 93 19.19 -6.10 8.84
C GLU A 93 17.73 -5.63 8.83
N LEU A 94 17.15 -5.35 10.00
CA LEU A 94 15.79 -4.83 10.06
C LEU A 94 15.70 -3.43 9.46
N LEU A 95 16.68 -2.55 9.71
CA LEU A 95 16.73 -1.23 9.07
C LEU A 95 16.90 -1.32 7.54
N GLU A 96 17.70 -2.29 7.05
CA GLU A 96 17.77 -2.59 5.61
C GLU A 96 16.40 -3.02 5.05
N CYS A 97 15.61 -3.78 5.80
CA CYS A 97 14.23 -4.09 5.42
C CYS A 97 13.34 -2.86 5.38
N LEU A 98 13.40 -1.99 6.39
CA LEU A 98 12.56 -0.79 6.49
C LEU A 98 12.85 0.25 5.40
N PHE A 99 14.10 0.34 4.96
CA PHE A 99 14.56 1.35 3.99
C PHE A 99 14.80 0.80 2.57
N GLY A 100 14.51 -0.45 2.34
CA GLY A 100 14.96 -1.22 1.19
C GLY A 100 14.93 -0.53 -0.17
N GLU A 101 13.87 0.20 -0.53
CA GLU A 101 13.80 0.90 -1.82
C GLU A 101 14.82 2.03 -1.93
N LEU A 102 15.14 2.71 -0.84
CA LEU A 102 16.19 3.73 -0.76
C LEU A 102 17.60 3.11 -0.84
N ILE A 103 17.74 1.88 -0.32
CA ILE A 103 19.02 1.18 -0.24
C ILE A 103 19.39 0.50 -1.58
N GLU A 104 18.42 0.21 -2.43
CA GLU A 104 18.61 -0.49 -3.71
C GLU A 104 19.21 0.38 -4.84
N SER A 105 19.20 1.70 -4.72
CA SER A 105 20.03 2.54 -5.61
C SER A 105 21.49 2.43 -5.22
N GLN A 106 22.39 2.11 -6.15
CA GLN A 106 23.81 1.81 -5.85
C GLN A 106 24.54 2.88 -5.03
N GLU A 107 24.27 4.15 -5.28
CA GLU A 107 24.84 5.27 -4.51
C GLU A 107 24.27 5.35 -3.09
N THR A 108 22.98 5.06 -2.92
CA THR A 108 22.29 5.12 -1.63
C THR A 108 22.64 3.93 -0.74
N THR A 109 22.91 2.74 -1.31
CA THR A 109 23.23 1.53 -0.53
C THR A 109 24.49 1.71 0.33
N VAL A 110 25.54 2.30 -0.22
CA VAL A 110 26.80 2.54 0.52
C VAL A 110 26.56 3.55 1.63
N SER A 111 25.84 4.64 1.37
CA SER A 111 25.55 5.68 2.35
C SER A 111 24.67 5.17 3.49
N ALA A 112 23.67 4.32 3.20
CA ALA A 112 22.81 3.75 4.24
C ALA A 112 23.59 2.84 5.20
N ARG A 113 24.42 1.94 4.69
CA ARG A 113 25.28 1.07 5.53
C ARG A 113 26.29 1.86 6.36
N GLN A 114 26.90 2.90 5.79
CA GLN A 114 27.81 3.77 6.52
C GLN A 114 27.07 4.52 7.64
N ALA A 115 25.89 5.06 7.36
CA ALA A 115 25.04 5.72 8.36
C ALA A 115 24.69 4.79 9.52
N LEU A 116 24.30 3.54 9.21
CA LEU A 116 24.00 2.50 10.20
C LEU A 116 25.23 2.08 11.03
N ASN A 117 26.44 2.24 10.48
CA ASN A 117 27.71 1.99 11.18
C ASN A 117 28.26 3.21 11.95
N GLY A 118 27.48 4.30 12.03
CA GLY A 118 27.82 5.48 12.83
C GLY A 118 28.55 6.60 12.05
N ASP A 119 28.60 6.54 10.72
CA ASP A 119 29.11 7.64 9.89
C ASP A 119 28.09 8.79 9.87
N THR A 120 28.49 9.95 10.43
CA THR A 120 27.60 11.11 10.60
C THR A 120 27.26 11.81 9.28
N GLU A 121 28.14 11.79 8.28
CA GLU A 121 27.90 12.41 6.97
C GLU A 121 26.93 11.55 6.15
N ALA A 122 27.17 10.24 6.10
CA ALA A 122 26.27 9.27 5.50
C ALA A 122 24.88 9.28 6.17
N TYR A 123 24.85 9.44 7.50
CA TYR A 123 23.62 9.61 8.24
C TYR A 123 22.83 10.85 7.80
N ALA A 124 23.48 12.01 7.70
CA ALA A 124 22.83 13.25 7.28
C ALA A 124 22.22 13.13 5.86
N ALA A 125 22.93 12.45 4.95
CA ALA A 125 22.46 12.17 3.60
C ALA A 125 21.23 11.25 3.61
N LEU A 126 21.25 10.17 4.39
CA LEU A 126 20.12 9.24 4.55
C LEU A 126 18.90 9.95 5.14
N ALA A 127 19.06 10.75 6.19
CA ALA A 127 17.99 11.50 6.82
C ALA A 127 17.33 12.49 5.85
N ALA A 128 18.12 13.16 4.99
CA ALA A 128 17.58 14.04 3.95
C ALA A 128 16.75 13.28 2.90
N GLN A 129 17.20 12.10 2.48
CA GLN A 129 16.46 11.25 1.55
C GLN A 129 15.15 10.71 2.15
N LEU A 130 15.18 10.27 3.40
CA LEU A 130 13.99 9.79 4.12
C LEU A 130 12.93 10.88 4.26
N ARG A 131 13.35 12.12 4.51
CA ARG A 131 12.45 13.28 4.55
C ARG A 131 11.76 13.51 3.19
N GLN A 132 12.48 13.35 2.08
CA GLN A 132 11.90 13.52 0.74
C GLN A 132 10.96 12.36 0.38
N TRP A 133 11.29 11.14 0.80
CA TRP A 133 10.54 9.95 0.42
C TRP A 133 9.19 9.82 1.14
N LYS A 134 9.17 9.91 2.48
CA LYS A 134 7.93 9.72 3.28
C LYS A 134 7.52 10.94 4.11
N GLY A 135 8.24 12.05 4.01
CA GLY A 135 7.96 13.26 4.79
C GLY A 135 8.33 13.17 6.27
N TYR A 136 8.92 12.04 6.72
CA TYR A 136 9.33 11.87 8.11
C TYR A 136 10.65 12.58 8.39
N VAL A 137 10.70 13.27 9.52
CA VAL A 137 11.95 13.83 10.05
C VAL A 137 12.64 12.74 10.86
N VAL A 138 13.71 12.18 10.29
CA VAL A 138 14.52 11.17 10.97
C VAL A 138 15.76 11.85 11.52
N VAL A 139 15.86 11.92 12.85
CA VAL A 139 17.06 12.36 13.58
C VAL A 139 17.86 11.15 14.05
N PRO A 140 19.13 11.27 14.46
CA PRO A 140 19.98 10.12 14.87
C PRO A 140 19.30 9.22 15.90
N GLU A 141 18.67 9.82 16.87
CA GLU A 141 17.94 9.13 17.93
C GLU A 141 16.75 8.34 17.36
N THR A 142 16.03 8.91 16.39
CA THR A 142 14.93 8.24 15.69
C THR A 142 15.44 7.03 14.90
N LEU A 143 16.58 7.15 14.21
CA LEU A 143 17.16 6.04 13.45
C LEU A 143 17.51 4.86 14.36
N ALA A 144 18.17 5.13 15.49
CA ALA A 144 18.50 4.11 16.47
C ALA A 144 17.27 3.41 17.09
N GLU A 145 16.15 4.12 17.16
CA GLU A 145 14.88 3.61 17.72
C GLU A 145 14.00 2.88 16.69
N LEU A 146 14.27 3.00 15.37
CA LEU A 146 13.37 2.42 14.36
C LEU A 146 13.31 0.88 14.44
N ALA A 147 14.42 0.19 14.53
CA ALA A 147 14.43 -1.27 14.60
C ALA A 147 13.82 -1.79 15.92
N PRO A 148 14.25 -1.33 17.12
CA PRO A 148 13.57 -1.68 18.37
C PRO A 148 12.10 -1.28 18.38
N GLY A 149 11.76 -0.11 17.83
CA GLY A 149 10.40 0.38 17.73
C GLY A 149 9.52 -0.47 16.84
N ALA A 150 10.01 -0.91 15.68
CA ALA A 150 9.28 -1.80 14.79
C ALA A 150 8.96 -3.15 15.48
N ARG A 151 9.91 -3.73 16.23
CA ARG A 151 9.65 -4.94 17.02
C ARG A 151 8.58 -4.72 18.09
N ARG A 152 8.62 -3.60 18.81
CA ARG A 152 7.58 -3.24 19.80
C ARG A 152 6.20 -3.11 19.15
N VAL A 153 6.12 -2.44 17.97
CA VAL A 153 4.87 -2.33 17.21
C VAL A 153 4.34 -3.72 16.84
N LEU A 154 5.18 -4.58 16.26
CA LEU A 154 4.77 -5.93 15.87
C LEU A 154 4.35 -6.79 17.08
N ALA A 155 5.10 -6.74 18.18
CA ALA A 155 4.78 -7.45 19.40
C ALA A 155 3.43 -7.00 20.00
N ALA A 156 3.15 -5.70 20.01
CA ALA A 156 1.88 -5.15 20.47
C ALA A 156 0.73 -5.49 19.50
N TRP A 157 1.00 -5.51 18.19
CA TRP A 157 -0.02 -5.73 17.15
C TRP A 157 -0.40 -7.21 16.99
N LEU A 158 0.56 -8.13 17.13
CA LEU A 158 0.39 -9.56 16.88
C LEU A 158 -0.82 -10.18 17.61
N PRO A 159 -0.98 -10.07 18.95
CA PRO A 159 -2.09 -10.71 19.67
C PRO A 159 -3.47 -10.15 19.24
N ARG A 160 -3.51 -8.94 18.69
CA ARG A 160 -4.73 -8.32 18.17
C ARG A 160 -5.08 -8.89 16.81
N PHE A 161 -4.11 -8.94 15.90
CA PHE A 161 -4.32 -9.47 14.56
C PHE A 161 -4.67 -10.97 14.56
N GLU A 162 -4.07 -11.77 15.42
CA GLU A 162 -4.36 -13.21 15.57
C GLU A 162 -5.85 -13.49 15.83
N GLN A 163 -6.58 -12.56 16.48
CA GLN A 163 -8.02 -12.71 16.71
C GLN A 163 -8.83 -12.70 15.41
N VAL A 164 -8.33 -12.06 14.38
CA VAL A 164 -9.01 -11.88 13.08
C VAL A 164 -8.32 -12.62 11.93
N GLU A 165 -7.09 -13.09 12.11
CA GLU A 165 -6.23 -13.65 11.06
C GLU A 165 -6.91 -14.77 10.27
N ALA A 166 -7.53 -15.74 10.95
CA ALA A 166 -8.21 -16.85 10.27
C ALA A 166 -9.40 -16.38 9.42
N ARG A 167 -10.13 -15.35 9.85
CA ARG A 167 -11.23 -14.75 9.08
C ARG A 167 -10.71 -13.97 7.89
N VAL A 168 -9.68 -13.16 8.11
CA VAL A 168 -8.99 -12.39 7.06
C VAL A 168 -8.43 -13.35 6.01
N GLY A 169 -7.70 -14.40 6.40
CA GLY A 169 -7.16 -15.39 5.47
C GLY A 169 -8.22 -16.01 4.56
N ARG A 170 -9.45 -16.26 5.09
CA ARG A 170 -10.56 -16.73 4.24
C ARG A 170 -11.04 -15.67 3.24
N MET A 171 -10.96 -14.37 3.57
CA MET A 171 -11.29 -13.30 2.64
C MET A 171 -10.25 -13.20 1.53
N LEU A 172 -8.95 -13.23 1.89
CA LEU A 172 -7.84 -13.19 0.94
C LEU A 172 -7.92 -14.39 -0.03
N ALA A 173 -8.14 -15.59 0.48
CA ALA A 173 -8.28 -16.79 -0.32
C ALA A 173 -9.50 -16.72 -1.27
N ARG A 174 -10.64 -16.16 -0.84
CA ARG A 174 -11.80 -15.94 -1.70
C ARG A 174 -11.53 -14.94 -2.81
N ASP A 175 -10.77 -13.88 -2.53
CA ASP A 175 -10.38 -12.92 -3.56
C ASP A 175 -9.55 -13.59 -4.66
N ILE A 176 -8.53 -14.38 -4.27
CA ILE A 176 -7.71 -15.13 -5.23
C ILE A 176 -8.54 -16.14 -6.02
N ALA A 177 -9.40 -16.91 -5.35
CA ALA A 177 -10.26 -17.89 -6.02
C ALA A 177 -11.23 -17.25 -7.03
N GLY A 178 -11.64 -16.00 -6.80
CA GLY A 178 -12.48 -15.23 -7.74
C GLY A 178 -11.73 -14.70 -8.97
N ARG A 179 -10.40 -14.84 -9.04
CA ARG A 179 -9.57 -14.36 -10.14
C ARG A 179 -9.23 -15.51 -11.09
N ARG A 180 -9.22 -15.22 -12.40
CA ARG A 180 -8.81 -16.20 -13.41
C ARG A 180 -7.29 -16.15 -13.54
N VAL A 181 -6.60 -17.11 -12.95
CA VAL A 181 -5.13 -17.20 -12.98
C VAL A 181 -4.60 -17.33 -14.42
N ASP A 182 -5.36 -17.98 -15.30
CA ASP A 182 -5.00 -18.12 -16.73
C ASP A 182 -4.88 -16.74 -17.44
N ASP A 183 -5.64 -15.73 -16.99
CA ASP A 183 -5.54 -14.38 -17.52
C ASP A 183 -4.18 -13.74 -17.18
N ALA A 184 -3.57 -14.11 -16.04
CA ALA A 184 -2.25 -13.62 -15.64
C ALA A 184 -1.13 -14.14 -16.57
N ALA A 185 -1.22 -15.37 -17.03
CA ALA A 185 -0.28 -15.95 -17.98
C ALA A 185 -0.46 -15.35 -19.40
N ALA A 186 -1.71 -15.13 -19.83
CA ALA A 186 -2.02 -14.60 -21.14
C ALA A 186 -1.70 -13.10 -21.30
N ASN A 187 -1.99 -12.30 -20.27
CA ASN A 187 -1.74 -10.85 -20.24
C ASN A 187 -1.34 -10.42 -18.83
N PRO A 188 -0.06 -10.59 -18.42
CA PRO A 188 0.41 -10.31 -17.07
C PRO A 188 0.11 -8.87 -16.61
N LEU A 189 0.43 -7.87 -17.44
CA LEU A 189 0.27 -6.47 -17.08
C LEU A 189 -1.19 -6.02 -17.05
N GLY A 190 -2.03 -6.51 -17.96
CA GLY A 190 -3.46 -6.28 -17.93
C GLY A 190 -4.12 -6.94 -16.71
N PHE A 191 -3.61 -8.10 -16.28
CA PHE A 191 -4.06 -8.74 -15.04
C PHE A 191 -3.72 -7.89 -13.81
N VAL A 192 -2.49 -7.34 -13.75
CA VAL A 192 -2.08 -6.40 -12.69
C VAL A 192 -2.99 -5.17 -12.67
N GLU A 193 -3.22 -4.52 -13.82
CA GLU A 193 -4.09 -3.34 -13.91
C GLU A 193 -5.49 -3.64 -13.37
N LYS A 194 -6.07 -4.78 -13.75
CA LYS A 194 -7.40 -5.21 -13.29
C LYS A 194 -7.41 -5.54 -11.79
N ALA A 195 -6.40 -6.26 -11.28
CA ALA A 195 -6.33 -6.66 -9.88
C ALA A 195 -6.17 -5.45 -8.95
N THR A 196 -5.37 -4.48 -9.36
CA THR A 196 -5.03 -3.28 -8.58
C THR A 196 -5.98 -2.09 -8.81
N ASN A 197 -7.01 -2.29 -9.63
CA ASN A 197 -7.94 -1.24 -10.03
C ASN A 197 -7.26 0.00 -10.66
N GLY A 198 -6.25 -0.24 -11.52
CA GLY A 198 -5.70 0.82 -12.36
C GLY A 198 -4.21 1.13 -12.20
N ILE A 199 -3.40 0.24 -11.63
CA ILE A 199 -1.95 0.36 -11.73
C ILE A 199 -1.53 -0.22 -13.09
N ARG A 200 -1.09 0.65 -14.00
CA ARG A 200 -0.51 0.29 -15.28
C ARG A 200 0.99 0.21 -15.17
N MET A 201 1.52 -0.98 -15.32
CA MET A 201 2.95 -1.19 -15.38
C MET A 201 3.44 -1.15 -16.82
N VAL A 202 4.54 -0.46 -17.06
CA VAL A 202 5.24 -0.49 -18.35
C VAL A 202 6.31 -1.57 -18.24
N PRO A 203 6.47 -2.47 -19.26
CA PRO A 203 7.53 -3.45 -19.25
C PRO A 203 8.90 -2.76 -19.12
N ASP A 204 9.61 -3.06 -18.07
CA ASP A 204 10.99 -2.61 -17.87
C ASP A 204 11.96 -3.80 -17.81
N GLN A 205 13.27 -3.53 -17.86
CA GLN A 205 14.28 -4.56 -17.75
C GLN A 205 14.59 -4.96 -16.29
N ARG A 206 14.04 -4.23 -15.32
CA ARG A 206 14.35 -4.39 -13.90
C ARG A 206 13.35 -5.30 -13.20
N THR A 207 12.07 -5.30 -13.62
CA THR A 207 11.03 -6.12 -12.99
C THR A 207 10.85 -7.43 -13.76
N ARG A 208 11.21 -8.55 -13.14
CA ARG A 208 11.03 -9.90 -13.70
C ARG A 208 9.87 -10.65 -13.08
N ARG A 209 9.49 -10.29 -11.86
CA ARG A 209 8.44 -10.94 -11.08
C ARG A 209 7.55 -9.90 -10.41
N ILE A 210 6.24 -10.11 -10.43
CA ILE A 210 5.25 -9.32 -9.72
C ILE A 210 4.51 -10.24 -8.77
N VAL A 211 4.55 -9.92 -7.48
CA VAL A 211 3.79 -10.59 -6.44
C VAL A 211 2.58 -9.72 -6.11
N LEU A 212 1.39 -10.25 -6.35
CA LEU A 212 0.11 -9.61 -6.01
C LEU A 212 -0.40 -10.21 -4.71
N ALA A 213 -0.33 -9.45 -3.62
CA ALA A 213 -0.81 -9.84 -2.31
C ALA A 213 -2.16 -9.15 -2.02
N PRO A 214 -3.28 -9.89 -1.93
CA PRO A 214 -4.55 -9.31 -1.54
C PRO A 214 -4.48 -8.75 -0.12
N SER A 215 -5.09 -7.60 0.14
CA SER A 215 -5.16 -6.99 1.45
C SER A 215 -6.58 -6.54 1.78
N TYR A 216 -7.07 -6.93 2.95
CA TYR A 216 -8.33 -6.46 3.49
C TYR A 216 -8.16 -5.11 4.20
N PHE A 217 -7.15 -5.00 5.05
CA PHE A 217 -6.91 -3.77 5.84
C PHE A 217 -6.26 -2.64 5.03
N GLY A 218 -5.66 -2.94 3.89
CA GLY A 218 -5.13 -1.94 2.96
C GLY A 218 -6.17 -1.24 2.10
N ARG A 219 -7.42 -1.69 2.15
CA ARG A 219 -8.51 -1.09 1.37
C ARG A 219 -8.69 0.39 1.69
N PRO A 220 -8.89 1.24 0.71
CA PRO A 220 -9.02 0.96 -0.73
C PRO A 220 -7.72 1.13 -1.52
N TYR A 221 -6.58 1.22 -0.86
CA TYR A 221 -5.30 1.59 -1.47
C TYR A 221 -4.47 0.39 -1.89
N ASN A 222 -3.53 0.66 -2.79
CA ASN A 222 -2.47 -0.27 -3.14
C ASN A 222 -1.17 0.23 -2.51
N SER A 223 -0.32 -0.68 -2.04
CA SER A 223 1.07 -0.37 -1.73
C SER A 223 1.99 -1.13 -2.67
N LEU A 224 3.06 -0.47 -3.10
CA LEU A 224 4.08 -1.04 -3.98
C LEU A 224 5.41 -1.02 -3.25
N THR A 225 6.13 -2.13 -3.29
CA THR A 225 7.47 -2.26 -2.71
C THR A 225 8.35 -3.03 -3.69
N LYS A 226 9.50 -2.48 -4.04
CA LYS A 226 10.49 -3.17 -4.89
C LYS A 226 11.45 -4.00 -4.04
N VAL A 227 11.74 -5.21 -4.47
CA VAL A 227 12.65 -6.15 -3.82
C VAL A 227 13.51 -6.82 -4.90
N GLY A 228 14.68 -6.23 -5.19
CA GLY A 228 15.50 -6.63 -6.32
C GLY A 228 14.73 -6.57 -7.65
N GLU A 229 14.62 -7.70 -8.34
CA GLU A 229 13.86 -7.82 -9.61
C GLU A 229 12.36 -8.14 -9.39
N THR A 230 11.88 -8.13 -8.15
CA THR A 230 10.47 -8.40 -7.80
C THR A 230 9.77 -7.11 -7.39
N THR A 231 8.56 -6.88 -7.91
CA THR A 231 7.64 -5.86 -7.40
C THR A 231 6.54 -6.55 -6.60
N LEU A 232 6.47 -6.26 -5.29
CA LEU A 232 5.37 -6.63 -4.43
C LEU A 232 4.28 -5.56 -4.52
N ILE A 233 3.05 -5.97 -4.76
CA ILE A 233 1.89 -5.08 -4.75
C ILE A 233 0.86 -5.67 -3.78
N CYS A 234 0.69 -5.02 -2.61
CA CYS A 234 -0.47 -5.30 -1.78
C CYS A 234 -1.66 -4.53 -2.37
N TYR A 235 -2.71 -5.25 -2.78
CA TYR A 235 -3.87 -4.66 -3.45
C TYR A 235 -5.16 -4.91 -2.67
N PRO A 236 -6.15 -3.99 -2.72
CA PRO A 236 -7.40 -4.14 -1.99
C PRO A 236 -8.23 -5.30 -2.53
N ILE A 237 -8.68 -6.22 -1.65
CA ILE A 237 -9.59 -7.30 -2.05
C ILE A 237 -10.89 -6.76 -2.63
N ALA A 238 -11.49 -7.51 -3.55
CA ALA A 238 -12.78 -7.17 -4.14
C ALA A 238 -13.91 -7.25 -3.11
N ASP A 239 -14.97 -6.45 -3.30
CA ASP A 239 -16.15 -6.45 -2.42
C ASP A 239 -16.84 -7.83 -2.35
N SER A 240 -16.78 -8.60 -3.44
CA SER A 240 -17.28 -9.98 -3.48
C SER A 240 -16.57 -10.93 -2.51
N ALA A 241 -15.33 -10.63 -2.14
CA ALA A 241 -14.56 -11.42 -1.17
C ALA A 241 -14.96 -11.16 0.29
N LEU A 242 -15.64 -10.03 0.58
CA LEU A 242 -16.10 -9.68 1.94
C LEU A 242 -17.22 -10.58 2.47
N GLY A 243 -17.99 -11.20 1.57
CA GLY A 243 -19.21 -11.94 1.91
C GLY A 243 -20.48 -11.15 1.66
N ALA A 244 -21.64 -11.76 1.88
CA ALA A 244 -22.93 -11.15 1.61
C ALA A 244 -23.22 -10.02 2.61
N GLY A 245 -23.23 -8.79 2.14
CA GLY A 245 -23.82 -7.64 2.85
C GLY A 245 -25.34 -7.78 2.96
N GLY A 246 -25.95 -7.14 3.97
CA GLY A 246 -27.41 -7.08 4.11
C GLY A 246 -28.08 -6.44 2.87
N ARG A 247 -29.34 -6.81 2.60
CA ARG A 247 -30.10 -6.36 1.40
C ARG A 247 -30.16 -4.83 1.23
N THR A 248 -30.07 -4.07 2.31
CA THR A 248 -30.15 -2.59 2.31
C THR A 248 -28.80 -1.88 2.34
N ALA A 249 -27.70 -2.61 2.53
CA ALA A 249 -26.38 -1.99 2.52
C ALA A 249 -25.97 -1.61 1.08
N PRO A 250 -25.59 -0.35 0.82
CA PRO A 250 -25.06 0.02 -0.48
C PRO A 250 -23.75 -0.69 -0.77
N PRO A 251 -23.47 -1.05 -2.03
CA PRO A 251 -22.17 -1.60 -2.41
C PRO A 251 -21.04 -0.64 -2.03
N VAL A 252 -19.98 -1.16 -1.39
CA VAL A 252 -18.84 -0.34 -0.94
C VAL A 252 -18.20 0.41 -2.11
N ALA A 253 -18.10 -0.23 -3.29
CA ALA A 253 -17.59 0.41 -4.50
C ALA A 253 -18.41 1.62 -4.93
N THR A 254 -19.75 1.55 -4.84
CA THR A 254 -20.66 2.66 -5.16
C THR A 254 -20.47 3.81 -4.16
N VAL A 255 -20.42 3.51 -2.86
CA VAL A 255 -20.16 4.53 -1.83
C VAL A 255 -18.83 5.23 -2.07
N ARG A 256 -17.78 4.47 -2.37
CA ARG A 256 -16.43 4.99 -2.68
C ARG A 256 -16.45 5.89 -3.90
N LEU A 257 -17.13 5.48 -4.98
CA LEU A 257 -17.27 6.28 -6.19
C LEU A 257 -17.92 7.64 -5.92
N TYR A 258 -19.07 7.66 -5.22
CA TYR A 258 -19.73 8.92 -4.87
C TYR A 258 -18.95 9.78 -3.91
N ARG A 259 -18.27 9.17 -2.93
CA ARG A 259 -17.36 9.90 -2.03
C ARG A 259 -16.21 10.55 -2.82
N ALA A 260 -15.63 9.85 -3.79
CA ALA A 260 -14.57 10.39 -4.64
C ALA A 260 -15.07 11.57 -5.49
N LEU A 261 -16.30 11.53 -6.00
CA LEU A 261 -16.90 12.61 -6.79
C LEU A 261 -17.43 13.78 -5.95
N GLY A 262 -17.61 13.61 -4.64
CA GLY A 262 -18.18 14.62 -3.74
C GLY A 262 -17.20 15.67 -3.21
N ASP A 263 -16.09 15.92 -3.89
CA ASP A 263 -15.05 16.88 -3.47
C ASP A 263 -14.63 17.77 -4.66
N GLU A 264 -14.60 19.08 -4.43
CA GLU A 264 -14.30 20.05 -5.49
C GLU A 264 -12.90 19.88 -6.07
N SER A 265 -11.89 19.69 -5.24
CA SER A 265 -10.51 19.53 -5.71
C SER A 265 -10.36 18.28 -6.59
N ARG A 266 -11.03 17.19 -6.22
CA ARG A 266 -11.03 15.96 -7.02
C ARG A 266 -11.75 16.16 -8.36
N LEU A 267 -12.88 16.87 -8.39
CA LEU A 267 -13.54 17.21 -9.65
C LEU A 267 -12.64 18.08 -10.55
N ARG A 268 -11.90 19.03 -9.97
CA ARG A 268 -10.92 19.83 -10.70
C ARG A 268 -9.79 18.97 -11.25
N ILE A 269 -9.25 18.01 -10.48
CA ILE A 269 -8.26 17.03 -10.97
C ILE A 269 -8.83 16.25 -12.15
N LEU A 270 -10.04 15.69 -12.04
CA LEU A 270 -10.67 14.95 -13.14
C LEU A 270 -10.86 15.82 -14.39
N ARG A 271 -11.20 17.09 -14.23
CA ARG A 271 -11.31 18.03 -15.35
C ARG A 271 -9.97 18.22 -16.06
N LEU A 272 -8.89 18.41 -15.33
CA LEU A 272 -7.54 18.55 -15.88
C LEU A 272 -7.08 17.27 -16.59
N LEU A 273 -7.36 16.10 -16.00
CA LEU A 273 -7.05 14.79 -16.59
C LEU A 273 -7.96 14.46 -17.80
N ALA A 274 -9.10 15.11 -17.92
CA ALA A 274 -9.95 14.99 -19.12
C ALA A 274 -9.34 15.64 -20.37
N GLU A 275 -8.41 16.56 -20.19
CA GLU A 275 -7.70 17.23 -21.29
C GLU A 275 -6.51 16.39 -21.77
N ARG A 276 -5.68 15.91 -20.86
CA ARG A 276 -4.52 15.05 -21.10
C ARG A 276 -4.04 14.35 -19.84
N ASP A 277 -3.20 13.35 -19.99
CA ASP A 277 -2.47 12.74 -18.88
C ASP A 277 -1.53 13.76 -18.23
N ARG A 278 -1.37 13.67 -16.90
CA ARG A 278 -0.55 14.61 -16.12
C ARG A 278 0.20 13.86 -15.02
N TYR A 279 1.34 14.40 -14.61
CA TYR A 279 2.06 13.91 -13.44
C TYR A 279 1.77 14.77 -12.20
N LEU A 280 2.06 14.23 -11.02
CA LEU A 280 1.72 14.80 -9.72
C LEU A 280 2.09 16.30 -9.60
N THR A 281 3.31 16.66 -10.02
CA THR A 281 3.81 18.05 -9.85
C THR A 281 3.05 19.04 -10.74
N GLU A 282 2.65 18.65 -11.97
CA GLU A 282 1.82 19.50 -12.83
C GLU A 282 0.47 19.81 -12.17
N LEU A 283 -0.19 18.76 -11.64
CA LEU A 283 -1.47 18.92 -10.96
C LEU A 283 -1.34 19.80 -9.71
N ALA A 284 -0.26 19.65 -8.94
CA ALA A 284 -0.02 20.44 -7.74
C ALA A 284 0.12 21.93 -8.08
N VAL A 285 0.86 22.26 -9.13
CA VAL A 285 1.04 23.64 -9.61
C VAL A 285 -0.28 24.22 -10.14
N GLU A 286 -1.00 23.48 -11.00
CA GLU A 286 -2.22 24.01 -11.62
C GLU A 286 -3.39 24.19 -10.64
N LEU A 287 -3.40 23.42 -9.55
CA LEU A 287 -4.44 23.50 -8.52
C LEU A 287 -4.08 24.41 -7.37
N ASP A 288 -2.85 24.87 -7.29
CA ASP A 288 -2.27 25.59 -6.14
C ASP A 288 -2.41 24.79 -4.83
N LEU A 289 -2.05 23.51 -4.90
CA LEU A 289 -2.10 22.57 -3.77
C LEU A 289 -0.72 21.97 -3.50
N SER A 290 -0.49 21.52 -2.25
CA SER A 290 0.71 20.78 -1.92
C SER A 290 0.76 19.40 -2.61
N LYS A 291 1.96 18.91 -2.94
CA LYS A 291 2.13 17.57 -3.52
C LYS A 291 1.49 16.46 -2.66
N PRO A 292 1.67 16.44 -1.32
CA PRO A 292 0.99 15.45 -0.47
C PRO A 292 -0.54 15.52 -0.59
N THR A 293 -1.13 16.71 -0.63
CA THR A 293 -2.58 16.89 -0.79
C THR A 293 -3.08 16.33 -2.11
N VAL A 294 -2.39 16.65 -3.22
CA VAL A 294 -2.75 16.12 -4.55
C VAL A 294 -2.55 14.60 -4.61
N SER A 295 -1.48 14.08 -4.01
CA SER A 295 -1.24 12.63 -3.91
C SER A 295 -2.39 11.92 -3.19
N HIS A 296 -2.88 12.47 -2.09
CA HIS A 296 -4.03 11.93 -1.37
C HIS A 296 -5.31 11.94 -2.23
N HIS A 297 -5.62 13.06 -2.90
CA HIS A 297 -6.76 13.13 -3.82
C HIS A 297 -6.66 12.11 -4.97
N LEU A 298 -5.48 11.96 -5.56
CA LEU A 298 -5.24 10.98 -6.62
C LEU A 298 -5.39 9.54 -6.13
N ALA A 299 -4.93 9.24 -4.90
CA ALA A 299 -5.13 7.93 -4.28
C ALA A 299 -6.62 7.61 -4.12
N GLN A 300 -7.45 8.58 -3.66
CA GLN A 300 -8.89 8.42 -3.55
C GLN A 300 -9.58 8.24 -4.91
N LEU A 301 -9.19 9.02 -5.93
CA LEU A 301 -9.71 8.88 -7.29
C LEU A 301 -9.35 7.52 -7.90
N ARG A 302 -8.12 7.05 -7.67
CA ARG A 302 -7.66 5.73 -8.12
C ARG A 302 -8.41 4.61 -7.40
N SER A 303 -8.61 4.70 -6.09
CA SER A 303 -9.36 3.71 -5.32
C SER A 303 -10.81 3.56 -5.82
N ALA A 304 -11.41 4.64 -6.28
CA ALA A 304 -12.73 4.65 -6.94
C ALA A 304 -12.70 4.15 -8.40
N GLY A 305 -11.51 3.86 -8.93
CA GLY A 305 -11.32 3.42 -10.30
C GLY A 305 -11.45 4.54 -11.35
N LEU A 306 -11.56 5.81 -10.93
CA LEU A 306 -11.71 6.96 -11.83
C LEU A 306 -10.43 7.37 -12.54
N VAL A 307 -9.27 7.00 -11.97
CA VAL A 307 -7.94 7.35 -12.47
C VAL A 307 -7.06 6.11 -12.47
N THR A 308 -6.26 5.94 -13.53
CA THR A 308 -5.15 4.98 -13.56
C THR A 308 -3.83 5.68 -13.30
N MET A 309 -2.85 4.92 -12.86
CA MET A 309 -1.48 5.37 -12.61
C MET A 309 -0.52 4.55 -13.47
N THR A 310 0.40 5.23 -14.15
CA THR A 310 1.44 4.59 -14.96
C THR A 310 2.81 5.13 -14.56
N GLU A 311 3.70 4.27 -14.11
CA GLU A 311 5.10 4.63 -13.87
C GLU A 311 5.87 4.61 -15.19
N GLN A 312 6.54 5.70 -15.50
CA GLN A 312 7.39 5.84 -16.68
C GLN A 312 8.72 6.51 -16.29
N GLY A 313 9.76 5.72 -16.12
CA GLY A 313 11.03 6.19 -15.56
C GLY A 313 10.84 6.64 -14.10
N ASN A 314 11.23 7.88 -13.79
CA ASN A 314 11.08 8.49 -12.47
C ASN A 314 9.77 9.30 -12.32
N LEU A 315 8.89 9.25 -13.31
CA LEU A 315 7.64 10.00 -13.32
C LEU A 315 6.44 9.05 -13.22
N THR A 316 5.45 9.46 -12.45
CA THR A 316 4.15 8.79 -12.35
C THR A 316 3.10 9.64 -13.05
N TYR A 317 2.54 9.11 -14.14
CA TYR A 317 1.46 9.74 -14.90
C TYR A 317 0.10 9.22 -14.45
N TYR A 318 -0.87 10.11 -14.44
CA TYR A 318 -2.26 9.81 -14.10
C TYR A 318 -3.15 10.04 -15.32
N THR A 319 -4.04 9.09 -15.59
CA THR A 319 -4.95 9.08 -16.75
C THR A 319 -6.39 8.93 -16.28
N LEU A 320 -7.31 9.72 -16.80
CA LEU A 320 -8.74 9.60 -16.52
C LEU A 320 -9.34 8.33 -17.17
N ARG A 321 -10.06 7.55 -16.39
CA ARG A 321 -10.93 6.46 -16.88
C ARG A 321 -12.34 6.99 -17.16
N ARG A 322 -12.58 7.40 -18.42
CA ARG A 322 -13.87 7.99 -18.84
C ARG A 322 -15.03 7.00 -18.76
N ASP A 323 -14.77 5.71 -19.06
CA ASP A 323 -15.70 4.59 -18.91
C ASP A 323 -16.24 4.54 -17.49
N ARG A 324 -15.35 4.52 -16.51
CA ARG A 324 -15.70 4.44 -15.09
C ARG A 324 -16.50 5.68 -14.61
N ALA A 325 -16.13 6.86 -15.07
CA ALA A 325 -16.86 8.08 -14.71
C ALA A 325 -18.31 8.05 -15.23
N SER A 326 -18.57 7.44 -16.39
CA SER A 326 -19.90 7.31 -16.97
C SER A 326 -20.80 6.27 -16.27
N GLU A 327 -20.22 5.37 -15.47
CA GLU A 327 -20.97 4.32 -14.75
C GLU A 327 -21.64 4.81 -13.46
N ALA A 328 -21.29 6.00 -12.95
CA ALA A 328 -21.80 6.50 -11.67
C ALA A 328 -23.34 6.56 -11.62
N GLY A 329 -23.98 7.16 -12.63
CA GLY A 329 -25.44 7.23 -12.70
C GLY A 329 -26.13 5.86 -12.80
N PRO A 330 -25.73 5.00 -13.74
CA PRO A 330 -26.22 3.63 -13.85
C PRO A 330 -26.06 2.80 -12.57
N GLU A 331 -24.92 2.87 -11.86
CA GLU A 331 -24.73 2.14 -10.60
C GLU A 331 -25.71 2.56 -9.50
N LEU A 332 -25.95 3.87 -9.34
CA LEU A 332 -26.92 4.37 -8.40
C LEU A 332 -28.33 3.90 -8.78
N SER A 333 -28.69 4.02 -10.05
CA SER A 333 -30.00 3.59 -10.54
C SER A 333 -30.24 2.09 -10.29
N ALA A 334 -29.22 1.25 -10.52
CA ALA A 334 -29.27 -0.17 -10.26
C ALA A 334 -29.40 -0.51 -8.76
N PHE A 335 -28.78 0.29 -7.87
CA PHE A 335 -28.92 0.14 -6.42
C PHE A 335 -30.35 0.50 -5.95
N LEU A 336 -30.90 1.59 -6.46
CA LEU A 336 -32.24 2.06 -6.08
C LEU A 336 -33.38 1.17 -6.63
N ALA A 337 -33.11 0.37 -7.67
CA ALA A 337 -34.09 -0.53 -8.28
C ALA A 337 -34.18 -1.91 -7.58
N ARG A 338 -33.35 -2.18 -6.57
CA ARG A 338 -33.34 -3.44 -5.77
C ARG A 338 -34.28 -3.38 -4.59
#